data_0be3ef1ab0e76097608ec66fd962e5ef
#
_entry.id   0be3ef1ab0e76097608ec66fd962e5ef
#
_cell.length_a   1.000
_cell.length_b   1.000
_cell.length_c   1.000
_cell.angle_alpha   90.00
_cell.angle_beta   90.00
_cell.angle_gamma   90.00
#
_symmetry.space_group_name_H-M   'P 1'
#
loop_
_entity.id
_entity.type
_entity.pdbx_description
1 polymer ?
#
loop_
_entity_poly.entity_id
_entity_poly.type
_entity_poly.pdbx_seq_one_letter_code
_entity_poly.pdbx_strand_id
1 'polypeptide(L)'
;MKNRAYIVHFAGIFAMILWGMSFVWSTQAYQNLNPTTTIFLRLVVATVFFTAILFLFHLNEKIHRKDLKLFALAAMFEPFLYFIFEGYGLKNTSPVIGSGLIAMIPLVTPIAARIFLKERLTPMNILGFIVSFVGVIVMLINKNLEFTASPKGILFLCGAVLVAVG
;
A
#
# COMPACT_ATOMS: atom_id res chain seq x y z
N MET A 1 -24.15 5.53 20.89
CA MET A 1 -22.78 5.08 20.63
C MET A 1 -22.70 3.84 19.72
N LYS A 2 -23.59 2.84 19.82
CA LYS A 2 -23.60 1.62 18.97
C LYS A 2 -23.66 1.91 17.46
N ASN A 3 -24.50 2.83 17.01
CA ASN A 3 -24.65 3.12 15.57
C ASN A 3 -23.39 3.70 14.91
N ARG A 4 -22.56 4.42 15.65
CA ARG A 4 -21.28 4.95 15.10
C ARG A 4 -20.27 3.82 14.83
N ALA A 5 -20.24 2.78 15.67
CA ALA A 5 -19.32 1.65 15.46
C ALA A 5 -19.64 0.90 14.15
N TYR A 6 -20.91 0.65 13.84
CA TYR A 6 -21.29 0.00 12.59
C TYR A 6 -20.90 0.81 11.35
N ILE A 7 -21.08 2.15 11.40
CA ILE A 7 -20.70 3.03 10.29
C ILE A 7 -19.18 2.96 10.05
N VAL A 8 -18.37 2.98 11.11
CA VAL A 8 -16.90 2.88 11.00
C VAL A 8 -16.48 1.54 10.40
N HIS A 9 -17.06 0.43 10.87
CA HIS A 9 -16.75 -0.90 10.30
C HIS A 9 -17.18 -1.02 8.84
N PHE A 10 -18.38 -0.54 8.50
CA PHE A 10 -18.85 -0.55 7.11
C PHE A 10 -17.97 0.30 6.20
N ALA A 11 -17.61 1.51 6.63
CA ALA A 11 -16.70 2.39 5.89
C ALA A 11 -15.33 1.74 5.71
N GLY A 12 -14.79 1.08 6.75
CA GLY A 12 -13.54 0.35 6.67
C GLY A 12 -13.58 -0.81 5.67
N ILE A 13 -14.62 -1.64 5.70
CA ILE A 13 -14.80 -2.74 4.74
C ILE A 13 -14.90 -2.19 3.31
N PHE A 14 -15.71 -1.14 3.10
CA PHE A 14 -15.87 -0.52 1.79
C PHE A 14 -14.54 0.06 1.27
N ALA A 15 -13.77 0.73 2.13
CA ALA A 15 -12.45 1.24 1.78
C ALA A 15 -11.49 0.12 1.36
N MET A 16 -11.49 -1.03 2.07
CA MET A 16 -10.65 -2.18 1.73
C MET A 16 -11.06 -2.82 0.40
N ILE A 17 -12.35 -2.88 0.09
CA ILE A 17 -12.83 -3.36 -1.21
C ILE A 17 -12.33 -2.44 -2.33
N LEU A 18 -12.50 -1.13 -2.19
CA LEU A 18 -12.03 -0.16 -3.18
C LEU A 18 -10.50 -0.23 -3.34
N TRP A 19 -9.76 -0.38 -2.24
CA TRP A 19 -8.31 -0.53 -2.27
C TRP A 19 -7.90 -1.80 -3.01
N GLY A 20 -8.52 -2.95 -2.71
CA GLY A 20 -8.28 -4.19 -3.44
C GLY A 20 -8.57 -4.08 -4.93
N MET A 21 -9.69 -3.44 -5.31
CA MET A 21 -10.03 -3.20 -6.71
C MET A 21 -9.04 -2.26 -7.42
N SER A 22 -8.41 -1.35 -6.69
CA SER A 22 -7.43 -0.42 -7.26
C SER A 22 -6.23 -1.14 -7.90
N PHE A 23 -5.84 -2.32 -7.41
CA PHE A 23 -4.78 -3.13 -8.00
C PHE A 23 -5.15 -3.62 -9.40
N VAL A 24 -6.41 -4.05 -9.58
CA VAL A 24 -6.93 -4.50 -10.88
C VAL A 24 -6.96 -3.34 -11.87
N TRP A 25 -7.54 -2.21 -11.48
CA TRP A 25 -7.62 -1.03 -12.33
C TRP A 25 -6.24 -0.44 -12.67
N SER A 26 -5.33 -0.40 -11.70
CA SER A 26 -3.95 0.04 -11.93
C SER A 26 -3.25 -0.85 -12.95
N THR A 27 -3.37 -2.18 -12.82
CA THR A 27 -2.75 -3.11 -13.77
C THR A 27 -3.33 -2.95 -15.19
N GLN A 28 -4.64 -2.72 -15.32
CA GLN A 28 -5.26 -2.42 -16.62
C GLN A 28 -4.73 -1.11 -17.22
N ALA A 29 -4.59 -0.06 -16.40
CA ALA A 29 -4.05 1.22 -16.84
C ALA A 29 -2.60 1.08 -17.34
N TYR A 30 -1.79 0.24 -16.67
CA TYR A 30 -0.39 0.01 -17.04
C TYR A 30 -0.19 -0.76 -18.35
N GLN A 31 -1.24 -1.34 -18.92
CA GLN A 31 -1.19 -1.92 -20.27
C GLN A 31 -1.01 -0.85 -21.36
N ASN A 32 -1.59 0.35 -21.15
CA ASN A 32 -1.60 1.43 -22.12
C ASN A 32 -0.75 2.64 -21.70
N LEU A 33 -0.50 2.81 -20.41
CA LEU A 33 0.21 3.94 -19.83
C LEU A 33 1.44 3.49 -19.05
N ASN A 34 2.45 4.37 -18.98
CA ASN A 34 3.56 4.12 -18.06
C ASN A 34 3.11 4.29 -16.60
N PRO A 35 3.65 3.46 -15.66
CA PRO A 35 3.34 3.59 -14.25
C PRO A 35 3.49 5.02 -13.72
N THR A 36 4.58 5.70 -14.06
CA THR A 36 4.85 7.08 -13.64
C THR A 36 3.75 8.05 -14.08
N THR A 37 3.28 7.94 -15.34
CA THR A 37 2.19 8.78 -15.87
C THR A 37 0.88 8.51 -15.14
N THR A 38 0.55 7.23 -14.93
CA THR A 38 -0.67 6.83 -14.22
C THR A 38 -0.65 7.31 -12.77
N ILE A 39 0.48 7.19 -12.09
CA ILE A 39 0.68 7.66 -10.70
C ILE A 39 0.52 9.19 -10.64
N PHE A 40 1.13 9.92 -11.56
CA PHE A 40 1.00 11.37 -11.63
C PHE A 40 -0.47 11.80 -11.79
N LEU A 41 -1.19 11.22 -12.75
CA LEU A 41 -2.60 11.50 -12.97
C LEU A 41 -3.46 11.16 -11.74
N ARG A 42 -3.21 10.01 -11.12
CA ARG A 42 -3.88 9.57 -9.89
C ARG A 42 -3.65 10.57 -8.75
N LEU A 43 -2.42 11.05 -8.55
CA LEU A 43 -2.10 12.03 -7.51
C LEU A 43 -2.74 13.40 -7.80
N VAL A 44 -2.75 13.85 -9.06
CA VAL A 44 -3.42 15.10 -9.45
C VAL A 44 -4.91 15.02 -9.16
N VAL A 45 -5.59 13.96 -9.60
CA VAL A 45 -7.03 13.76 -9.35
C VAL A 45 -7.32 13.69 -7.86
N ALA A 46 -6.52 12.93 -7.10
CA ALA A 46 -6.67 12.82 -5.65
C ALA A 46 -6.49 14.17 -4.95
N THR A 47 -5.47 14.95 -5.35
CA THR A 47 -5.21 16.28 -4.78
C THR A 47 -6.36 17.23 -5.04
N VAL A 48 -6.87 17.29 -6.27
CA VAL A 48 -8.04 18.12 -6.62
C VAL A 48 -9.26 17.71 -5.81
N PHE A 49 -9.53 16.40 -5.73
CA PHE A 49 -10.69 15.86 -5.02
C PHE A 49 -10.63 16.15 -3.51
N PHE A 50 -9.50 15.87 -2.86
CA PHE A 50 -9.35 16.14 -1.43
C PHE A 50 -9.34 17.63 -1.11
N THR A 51 -8.71 18.45 -1.97
CA THR A 51 -8.75 19.91 -1.82
C THR A 51 -10.18 20.42 -1.89
N ALA A 52 -10.96 19.95 -2.85
CA ALA A 52 -12.39 20.30 -2.95
C ALA A 52 -13.17 19.92 -1.70
N ILE A 53 -12.95 18.71 -1.15
CA ILE A 53 -13.58 18.27 0.11
C ILE A 53 -13.19 19.17 1.28
N LEU A 54 -11.90 19.49 1.43
CA LEU A 54 -11.43 20.36 2.53
C LEU A 54 -12.09 21.72 2.49
N PHE A 55 -12.23 22.33 1.30
CA PHE A 55 -12.92 23.61 1.14
C PHE A 55 -14.43 23.49 1.38
N LEU A 56 -15.08 22.47 0.84
CA LEU A 56 -16.53 22.29 0.93
C LEU A 56 -17.00 22.08 2.38
N PHE A 57 -16.23 21.31 3.14
CA PHE A 57 -16.57 20.97 4.54
C PHE A 57 -15.86 21.86 5.56
N HIS A 58 -15.14 22.89 5.12
CA HIS A 58 -14.40 23.82 6.00
C HIS A 58 -13.44 23.12 6.97
N LEU A 59 -12.79 22.03 6.52
CA LEU A 59 -11.88 21.23 7.33
C LEU A 59 -10.43 21.73 7.28
N ASN A 60 -10.23 23.02 7.02
CA ASN A 60 -8.92 23.62 6.88
C ASN A 60 -8.25 23.79 8.26
N GLU A 61 -7.21 23.03 8.51
CA GLU A 61 -6.34 23.20 9.66
C GLU A 61 -5.06 23.92 9.28
N LYS A 62 -4.53 24.75 10.20
CA LYS A 62 -3.28 25.48 9.98
C LYS A 62 -2.09 24.55 10.23
N ILE A 63 -1.35 24.24 9.17
CA ILE A 63 -0.10 23.48 9.27
C ILE A 63 1.00 24.43 9.77
N HIS A 64 1.71 24.05 10.83
CA HIS A 64 2.83 24.82 11.35
C HIS A 64 4.04 24.67 10.39
N ARG A 65 4.72 25.78 10.10
CA ARG A 65 5.88 25.78 9.19
C ARG A 65 7.00 24.82 9.62
N LYS A 66 7.16 24.59 10.90
CA LYS A 66 8.15 23.64 11.46
C LYS A 66 7.88 22.19 11.06
N ASP A 67 6.61 21.84 10.80
CA ASP A 67 6.20 20.46 10.50
C ASP A 67 6.26 20.17 8.99
N LEU A 68 6.44 21.20 8.13
CA LEU A 68 6.51 21.03 6.68
C LEU A 68 7.61 20.08 6.21
N LYS A 69 8.77 20.06 6.90
CA LYS A 69 9.86 19.13 6.57
C LYS A 69 9.47 17.68 6.82
N LEU A 70 8.76 17.42 7.92
CA LEU A 70 8.24 16.09 8.25
C LEU A 70 7.19 15.64 7.25
N PHE A 71 6.25 16.54 6.89
CA PHE A 71 5.25 16.23 5.85
C PHE A 71 5.89 15.99 4.49
N ALA A 72 6.90 16.77 4.11
CA ALA A 72 7.62 16.56 2.85
C ALA A 72 8.37 15.21 2.84
N LEU A 73 9.01 14.86 3.95
CA LEU A 73 9.68 13.58 4.10
C LEU A 73 8.68 12.42 4.05
N ALA A 74 7.60 12.49 4.80
CA ALA A 74 6.54 11.48 4.77
C ALA A 74 5.96 11.33 3.36
N ALA A 75 5.63 12.43 2.67
CA ALA A 75 5.11 12.40 1.31
C ALA A 75 6.11 11.85 0.27
N MET A 76 7.41 11.97 0.52
CA MET A 76 8.43 11.37 -0.34
C MET A 76 8.44 9.85 -0.22
N PHE A 77 8.28 9.30 0.99
CA PHE A 77 8.17 7.86 1.20
C PHE A 77 6.79 7.36 0.76
N GLU A 78 5.74 7.93 1.32
CA GLU A 78 4.36 7.59 1.01
C GLU A 78 3.54 8.88 0.78
N PRO A 79 3.02 9.12 -0.43
CA PRO A 79 2.74 8.14 -1.49
C PRO A 79 3.80 8.01 -2.60
N PHE A 80 4.84 8.86 -2.68
CA PHE A 80 5.65 8.99 -3.90
C PHE A 80 6.47 7.72 -4.19
N LEU A 81 7.45 7.37 -3.34
CA LEU A 81 8.31 6.19 -3.55
C LEU A 81 7.50 4.90 -3.52
N TYR A 82 6.56 4.78 -2.60
CA TYR A 82 5.68 3.63 -2.51
C TYR A 82 4.95 3.37 -3.84
N PHE A 83 4.29 4.37 -4.40
CA PHE A 83 3.55 4.20 -5.66
C PHE A 83 4.46 3.94 -6.87
N ILE A 84 5.67 4.48 -6.89
CA ILE A 84 6.65 4.16 -7.93
C ILE A 84 7.00 2.68 -7.88
N PHE A 85 7.37 2.17 -6.71
CA PHE A 85 7.70 0.76 -6.53
C PHE A 85 6.49 -0.15 -6.80
N GLU A 86 5.32 0.17 -6.25
CA GLU A 86 4.08 -0.55 -6.50
C GLU A 86 3.73 -0.57 -8.00
N GLY A 87 3.77 0.57 -8.67
CA GLY A 87 3.39 0.69 -10.08
C GLY A 87 4.29 -0.12 -11.02
N TYR A 88 5.61 -0.03 -10.84
CA TYR A 88 6.54 -0.85 -11.61
C TYR A 88 6.47 -2.33 -11.24
N GLY A 89 6.16 -2.64 -9.99
CA GLY A 89 5.87 -4.00 -9.54
C GLY A 89 4.66 -4.58 -10.24
N LEU A 90 3.52 -3.89 -10.19
CA LEU A 90 2.27 -4.31 -10.82
C LEU A 90 2.35 -4.40 -12.34
N LYS A 91 3.15 -3.54 -12.99
CA LYS A 91 3.39 -3.63 -14.44
C LYS A 91 4.06 -4.97 -14.84
N ASN A 92 4.81 -5.58 -13.95
CA ASN A 92 5.59 -6.79 -14.21
C ASN A 92 5.03 -8.04 -13.49
N THR A 93 3.84 -7.93 -12.86
CA THR A 93 3.17 -9.03 -12.16
C THR A 93 1.66 -9.00 -12.40
N SER A 94 0.93 -9.90 -11.76
CA SER A 94 -0.54 -9.87 -11.74
C SER A 94 -1.07 -9.03 -10.56
N PRO A 95 -2.32 -8.51 -10.65
CA PRO A 95 -2.96 -7.83 -9.52
C PRO A 95 -3.03 -8.68 -8.26
N VAL A 96 -3.24 -9.99 -8.41
CA VAL A 96 -3.33 -10.95 -7.30
C VAL A 96 -2.00 -11.03 -6.55
N ILE A 97 -0.90 -11.19 -7.28
CA ILE A 97 0.44 -11.24 -6.68
C ILE A 97 0.79 -9.89 -6.03
N GLY A 98 0.49 -8.79 -6.73
CA GLY A 98 0.72 -7.45 -6.20
C GLY A 98 -0.02 -7.19 -4.90
N SER A 99 -1.33 -7.43 -4.87
CA SER A 99 -2.14 -7.24 -3.66
C SER A 99 -1.70 -8.16 -2.52
N GLY A 100 -1.32 -9.40 -2.81
CA GLY A 100 -0.84 -10.34 -1.80
C GLY A 100 0.48 -9.92 -1.15
N LEU A 101 1.44 -9.44 -1.94
CA LEU A 101 2.71 -8.92 -1.42
C LEU A 101 2.49 -7.64 -0.59
N ILE A 102 1.66 -6.72 -1.07
CA ILE A 102 1.34 -5.49 -0.34
C ILE A 102 0.57 -5.77 0.95
N ALA A 103 -0.28 -6.80 0.98
CA ALA A 103 -0.97 -7.24 2.20
C ALA A 103 0.00 -7.75 3.30
N MET A 104 1.29 -7.93 2.99
CA MET A 104 2.31 -8.22 4.02
C MET A 104 2.75 -6.98 4.81
N ILE A 105 2.45 -5.76 4.38
CA ILE A 105 2.85 -4.53 5.08
C ILE A 105 2.52 -4.59 6.58
N PRO A 106 1.27 -4.84 7.02
CA PRO A 106 0.93 -4.88 8.44
C PRO A 106 1.63 -6.00 9.23
N LEU A 107 2.21 -6.98 8.54
CA LEU A 107 2.97 -8.06 9.16
C LEU A 107 4.46 -7.72 9.28
N VAL A 108 5.00 -6.99 8.31
CA VAL A 108 6.40 -6.52 8.33
C VAL A 108 6.56 -5.32 9.26
N THR A 109 5.53 -4.49 9.42
CA THR A 109 5.54 -3.30 10.30
C THR A 109 5.97 -3.61 11.75
N PRO A 110 5.44 -4.65 12.45
CA PRO A 110 5.92 -4.98 13.80
C PRO A 110 7.38 -5.40 13.85
N ILE A 111 7.92 -6.00 12.79
CA ILE A 111 9.34 -6.37 12.69
C ILE A 111 10.20 -5.11 12.64
N ALA A 112 9.82 -4.13 11.81
CA ALA A 112 10.49 -2.86 11.76
C ALA A 112 10.37 -2.10 13.09
N ALA A 113 9.20 -2.06 13.71
CA ALA A 113 9.00 -1.48 15.03
C ALA A 113 9.89 -2.15 16.08
N ARG A 114 10.11 -3.47 16.00
CA ARG A 114 11.07 -4.17 16.86
C ARG A 114 12.49 -3.68 16.65
N ILE A 115 12.90 -3.47 15.42
CA ILE A 115 14.28 -3.08 15.07
C ILE A 115 14.55 -1.62 15.44
N PHE A 116 13.66 -0.71 15.04
CA PHE A 116 13.86 0.73 15.16
C PHE A 116 13.36 1.30 16.49
N LEU A 117 12.21 0.83 16.98
CA LEU A 117 11.57 1.33 18.21
C LEU A 117 11.81 0.42 19.41
N LYS A 118 12.49 -0.73 19.23
CA LYS A 118 12.76 -1.74 20.27
C LYS A 118 11.47 -2.29 20.93
N GLU A 119 10.34 -2.28 20.22
CA GLU A 119 9.09 -2.85 20.68
C GLU A 119 9.18 -4.37 20.76
N ARG A 120 8.36 -4.97 21.63
CA ARG A 120 8.34 -6.43 21.80
C ARG A 120 7.40 -7.05 20.78
N LEU A 121 7.91 -8.01 19.98
CA LEU A 121 7.07 -8.85 19.12
C LEU A 121 6.29 -9.83 19.98
N THR A 122 5.00 -9.96 19.74
CA THR A 122 4.20 -11.02 20.35
C THR A 122 4.36 -12.31 19.54
N PRO A 123 4.21 -13.49 20.18
CA PRO A 123 4.20 -14.78 19.47
C PRO A 123 3.16 -14.82 18.34
N MET A 124 2.03 -14.11 18.53
CA MET A 124 0.98 -14.01 17.51
C MET A 124 1.45 -13.24 16.26
N ASN A 125 2.26 -12.18 16.43
CA ASN A 125 2.83 -11.44 15.31
C ASN A 125 3.78 -12.34 14.49
N ILE A 126 4.59 -13.14 15.17
CA ILE A 126 5.53 -14.07 14.52
C ILE A 126 4.76 -15.16 13.75
N LEU A 127 3.73 -15.75 14.37
CA LEU A 127 2.90 -16.73 13.72
C LEU A 127 2.18 -16.15 12.49
N GLY A 128 1.59 -14.96 12.62
CA GLY A 128 0.95 -14.24 11.51
C GLY A 128 1.90 -14.00 10.34
N PHE A 129 3.14 -13.59 10.62
CA PHE A 129 4.17 -13.40 9.61
C PHE A 129 4.50 -14.71 8.87
N ILE A 130 4.72 -15.81 9.61
CA ILE A 130 5.03 -17.12 9.01
C ILE A 130 3.89 -17.58 8.10
N VAL A 131 2.64 -17.53 8.58
CA VAL A 131 1.47 -17.95 7.81
C VAL A 131 1.30 -17.13 6.54
N SER A 132 1.46 -15.80 6.61
CA SER A 132 1.40 -14.95 5.43
C SER A 132 2.54 -15.18 4.47
N PHE A 133 3.75 -15.36 4.96
CA PHE A 133 4.91 -15.65 4.11
C PHE A 133 4.71 -16.95 3.33
N VAL A 134 4.22 -18.01 3.98
CA VAL A 134 3.85 -19.27 3.33
C VAL A 134 2.74 -19.04 2.29
N GLY A 135 1.71 -18.26 2.63
CA GLY A 135 0.63 -17.90 1.70
C GLY A 135 1.14 -17.21 0.44
N VAL A 136 2.06 -16.27 0.57
CA VAL A 136 2.69 -15.59 -0.57
C VAL A 136 3.52 -16.57 -1.40
N ILE A 137 4.30 -17.46 -0.79
CA ILE A 137 5.06 -18.48 -1.53
C ILE A 137 4.12 -19.37 -2.35
N VAL A 138 3.04 -19.86 -1.74
CA VAL A 138 2.04 -20.69 -2.43
C VAL A 138 1.41 -19.95 -3.62
N MET A 139 1.17 -18.64 -3.47
CA MET A 139 0.61 -17.82 -4.53
C MET A 139 1.61 -17.57 -5.69
N LEU A 140 2.91 -17.53 -5.40
CA LEU A 140 3.96 -17.32 -6.40
C LEU A 140 4.29 -18.57 -7.23
N ILE A 141 3.86 -19.74 -6.81
CA ILE A 141 4.19 -21.03 -7.44
C ILE A 141 2.95 -21.56 -8.15
N ASN A 142 3.09 -21.93 -9.42
CA ASN A 142 2.04 -22.59 -10.19
C ASN A 142 2.01 -24.12 -9.93
N LYS A 143 1.05 -24.82 -10.57
CA LYS A 143 0.93 -26.29 -10.46
C LYS A 143 2.17 -27.06 -10.92
N ASN A 144 3.02 -26.44 -11.74
CA ASN A 144 4.25 -27.03 -12.27
C ASN A 144 5.49 -26.67 -11.44
N LEU A 145 5.32 -26.05 -10.26
CA LEU A 145 6.38 -25.54 -9.39
C LEU A 145 7.26 -24.43 -10.04
N GLU A 146 6.71 -23.72 -11.02
CA GLU A 146 7.37 -22.58 -11.66
C GLU A 146 6.87 -21.27 -11.06
N PHE A 147 7.75 -20.26 -11.01
CA PHE A 147 7.37 -18.92 -10.58
C PHE A 147 6.46 -18.26 -11.60
N THR A 148 5.27 -17.84 -11.17
CA THR A 148 4.25 -17.18 -12.00
C THR A 148 4.48 -15.68 -12.16
N ALA A 149 5.42 -15.10 -11.43
CA ALA A 149 5.72 -13.69 -11.45
C ALA A 149 7.13 -13.40 -11.90
N SER A 150 7.30 -12.28 -12.60
CA SER A 150 8.63 -11.78 -12.97
C SER A 150 9.44 -11.46 -11.70
N PRO A 151 10.70 -11.96 -11.57
CA PRO A 151 11.57 -11.60 -10.45
C PRO A 151 11.73 -10.09 -10.27
N LYS A 152 11.77 -9.35 -11.39
CA LYS A 152 11.81 -7.88 -11.39
C LYS A 152 10.58 -7.27 -10.74
N GLY A 153 9.38 -7.79 -11.05
CA GLY A 153 8.14 -7.31 -10.44
C GLY A 153 8.08 -7.59 -8.94
N ILE A 154 8.51 -8.79 -8.51
CA ILE A 154 8.60 -9.13 -7.09
C ILE A 154 9.56 -8.19 -6.36
N LEU A 155 10.73 -7.92 -6.93
CA LEU A 155 11.72 -7.02 -6.33
C LEU A 155 11.15 -5.61 -6.11
N PHE A 156 10.43 -5.07 -7.10
CA PHE A 156 9.76 -3.79 -6.96
C PHE A 156 8.68 -3.82 -5.87
N LEU A 157 7.84 -4.84 -5.81
CA LEU A 157 6.81 -4.97 -4.77
C LEU A 157 7.41 -5.12 -3.36
N CYS A 158 8.50 -5.87 -3.22
CA CYS A 158 9.25 -5.91 -1.96
C CYS A 158 9.79 -4.52 -1.58
N GLY A 159 10.30 -3.77 -2.56
CA GLY A 159 10.70 -2.37 -2.36
C GLY A 159 9.54 -1.50 -1.88
N ALA A 160 8.33 -1.66 -2.44
CA ALA A 160 7.13 -0.96 -1.98
C ALA A 160 6.80 -1.28 -0.52
N VAL A 161 6.85 -2.57 -0.14
CA VAL A 161 6.63 -3.00 1.25
C VAL A 161 7.66 -2.36 2.20
N LEU A 162 8.94 -2.35 1.83
CA LEU A 162 9.99 -1.74 2.66
C LEU A 162 9.80 -0.23 2.82
N VAL A 163 9.43 0.47 1.74
CA VAL A 163 9.18 1.91 1.76
C VAL A 163 7.95 2.24 2.62
N ALA A 164 6.89 1.42 2.57
CA ALA A 164 5.69 1.64 3.36
C ALA A 164 5.87 1.37 4.87
N VAL A 165 6.93 0.65 5.24
CA VAL A 165 7.22 0.29 6.65
C VAL A 165 8.26 1.23 7.27
N GLY A 166 9.05 1.98 6.46
CA GLY A 166 10.11 2.90 6.90
C GLY A 166 9.63 4.30 7.12
#